data_8694d510aea48e490b958e6d5eec839c
#
_entry.id   8694d510aea48e490b958e6d5eec839c
#
_cell.length_a   1.000
_cell.length_b   1.000
_cell.length_c   1.000
_cell.angle_alpha   90.00
_cell.angle_beta   90.00
_cell.angle_gamma   90.00
#
_symmetry.space_group_name_H-M   'P 1'
#
loop_
_entity.id
_entity.type
_entity.pdbx_description
1 polymer ?
#
loop_
_entity_poly.entity_id
_entity_poly.type
_entity_poly.pdbx_seq_one_letter_code
_entity_poly.pdbx_strand_id
1 'polypeptide(L)'
;MTIAENLEMIHSRIAQACRQVDRDPASVRLLPVSKTKPASDVVEAAQAGVRRFGENRVQEAMGKWQELSDDHPQIEWAIIGHLQTNKARDVARFASEFQALDSLRLARELDKRLHAQGRQLDVLV
;
A
#
# COMPACT_ATOMS: atom_id res chain seq x y z
N MET A 1 -16.86 3.23 -16.62
CA MET A 1 -16.91 2.24 -15.53
C MET A 1 -16.49 2.88 -14.22
N THR A 2 -17.15 2.50 -13.14
CA THR A 2 -16.76 2.95 -11.80
C THR A 2 -15.54 2.19 -11.30
N ILE A 3 -14.91 2.71 -10.25
CA ILE A 3 -13.80 2.01 -9.57
C ILE A 3 -14.28 0.66 -9.05
N ALA A 4 -15.48 0.60 -8.46
CA ALA A 4 -16.04 -0.65 -7.95
C ALA A 4 -16.22 -1.69 -9.06
N GLU A 5 -16.73 -1.28 -10.22
CA GLU A 5 -16.89 -2.17 -11.37
C GLU A 5 -15.56 -2.68 -11.90
N ASN A 6 -14.55 -1.80 -11.97
CA ASN A 6 -13.20 -2.18 -12.39
C ASN A 6 -12.58 -3.19 -11.43
N LEU A 7 -12.73 -2.98 -10.12
CA LEU A 7 -12.23 -3.91 -9.11
C LEU A 7 -12.89 -5.28 -9.24
N GLU A 8 -14.20 -5.30 -9.42
CA GLU A 8 -14.95 -6.55 -9.60
C GLU A 8 -14.45 -7.32 -10.81
N MET A 9 -14.23 -6.62 -11.93
CA MET A 9 -13.70 -7.25 -13.15
C MET A 9 -12.31 -7.83 -12.92
N ILE A 10 -11.42 -7.10 -12.25
CA ILE A 10 -10.06 -7.56 -11.96
C ILE A 10 -10.09 -8.77 -11.03
N HIS A 11 -10.90 -8.75 -9.98
CA HIS A 11 -11.04 -9.89 -9.07
C HIS A 11 -11.58 -11.12 -9.79
N SER A 12 -12.52 -10.96 -10.73
CA SER A 12 -13.02 -12.05 -11.55
C SER A 12 -11.91 -12.66 -12.41
N ARG A 13 -11.05 -11.83 -12.97
CA ARG A 13 -9.90 -12.32 -13.77
C ARG A 13 -8.89 -13.08 -12.91
N ILE A 14 -8.62 -12.59 -11.72
CA ILE A 14 -7.73 -13.29 -10.77
C ILE A 14 -8.32 -14.64 -10.41
N ALA A 15 -9.61 -14.69 -10.09
CA ALA A 15 -10.29 -15.93 -9.72
C ALA A 15 -10.24 -16.94 -10.87
N GLN A 16 -10.48 -16.48 -12.11
CA GLN A 16 -10.45 -17.35 -13.29
C GLN A 16 -9.04 -17.92 -13.52
N ALA A 17 -8.01 -17.08 -13.43
CA ALA A 17 -6.63 -17.53 -13.60
C ALA A 17 -6.23 -18.54 -12.52
N CYS A 18 -6.66 -18.33 -11.30
CA CYS A 18 -6.39 -19.24 -10.18
C CYS A 18 -7.06 -20.60 -10.41
N ARG A 19 -8.29 -20.62 -10.91
CA ARG A 19 -8.99 -21.87 -11.20
C ARG A 19 -8.28 -22.69 -12.26
N GLN A 20 -7.65 -22.04 -13.25
CA GLN A 20 -6.92 -22.73 -14.30
C GLN A 20 -5.70 -23.49 -13.80
N VAL A 21 -5.13 -23.09 -12.68
CA VAL A 21 -3.92 -23.70 -12.12
C VAL A 21 -4.16 -24.28 -10.71
N ASP A 22 -5.42 -24.47 -10.36
CA ASP A 22 -5.83 -25.06 -9.09
C ASP A 22 -5.25 -24.33 -7.88
N ARG A 23 -5.27 -22.99 -7.94
CA ARG A 23 -4.78 -22.11 -6.87
C ARG A 23 -5.96 -21.43 -6.18
N ASP A 24 -5.89 -21.30 -4.85
CA ASP A 24 -6.87 -20.56 -4.08
C ASP A 24 -6.81 -19.06 -4.43
N PRO A 25 -7.90 -18.44 -4.93
CA PRO A 25 -7.90 -17.00 -5.23
C PRO A 25 -7.56 -16.12 -4.02
N ALA A 26 -7.86 -16.57 -2.81
CA ALA A 26 -7.54 -15.83 -1.59
C ALA A 26 -6.03 -15.74 -1.34
N SER A 27 -5.23 -16.57 -2.01
CA SER A 27 -3.77 -16.53 -1.90
C SER A 27 -3.14 -15.42 -2.73
N VAL A 28 -3.92 -14.72 -3.56
CA VAL A 28 -3.46 -13.62 -4.40
C VAL A 28 -4.04 -12.32 -3.85
N ARG A 29 -3.17 -11.39 -3.51
CA ARG A 29 -3.58 -10.07 -3.03
C ARG A 29 -3.40 -9.04 -4.15
N LEU A 30 -4.48 -8.34 -4.49
CA LEU A 30 -4.42 -7.19 -5.39
C LEU A 30 -3.98 -5.97 -4.59
N LEU A 31 -2.97 -5.26 -5.09
CA LEU A 31 -2.56 -3.98 -4.52
C LEU A 31 -2.86 -2.87 -5.52
N PRO A 32 -4.00 -2.17 -5.36
CA PRO A 32 -4.30 -1.03 -6.22
C PRO A 32 -3.31 0.09 -6.02
N VAL A 33 -2.85 0.68 -7.11
CA VAL A 33 -1.91 1.81 -7.09
C VAL A 33 -2.70 3.09 -7.28
N SER A 34 -2.56 4.01 -6.32
CA SER A 34 -3.32 5.26 -6.27
C SER A 34 -2.47 6.49 -6.59
N LYS A 35 -1.25 6.31 -7.06
CA LYS A 35 -0.36 7.43 -7.42
C LYS A 35 -1.05 8.38 -8.41
N THR A 36 -0.87 9.68 -8.22
CA THR A 36 -1.44 10.75 -9.05
C THR A 36 -2.96 10.83 -9.04
N LYS A 37 -3.64 9.99 -8.27
CA LYS A 37 -5.10 10.02 -8.14
C LYS A 37 -5.51 10.81 -6.90
N PRO A 38 -6.67 11.48 -6.93
CA PRO A 38 -7.12 12.25 -5.76
C PRO A 38 -7.54 11.34 -4.61
N ALA A 39 -7.54 11.89 -3.40
CA ALA A 39 -7.98 11.17 -2.21
C ALA A 39 -9.40 10.64 -2.32
N SER A 40 -10.28 11.33 -3.08
CA SER A 40 -11.65 10.86 -3.32
C SER A 40 -11.70 9.51 -4.03
N ASP A 41 -10.76 9.25 -4.94
CA ASP A 41 -10.67 7.94 -5.61
C ASP A 41 -10.25 6.84 -4.63
N VAL A 42 -9.34 7.17 -3.72
CA VAL A 42 -8.94 6.24 -2.65
C VAL A 42 -10.13 5.88 -1.77
N VAL A 43 -10.93 6.87 -1.37
CA VAL A 43 -12.13 6.63 -0.57
C VAL A 43 -13.13 5.75 -1.32
N GLU A 44 -13.35 6.01 -2.61
CA GLU A 44 -14.25 5.20 -3.43
C GLU A 44 -13.79 3.75 -3.50
N ALA A 45 -12.50 3.52 -3.71
CA ALA A 45 -11.94 2.17 -3.72
C ALA A 45 -12.04 1.50 -2.34
N ALA A 46 -11.80 2.25 -1.27
CA ALA A 46 -11.93 1.74 0.09
C ALA A 46 -13.38 1.31 0.40
N GLN A 47 -14.36 2.08 -0.08
CA GLN A 47 -15.77 1.73 0.06
C GLN A 47 -16.12 0.45 -0.73
N ALA A 48 -15.37 0.15 -1.78
CA ALA A 48 -15.51 -1.09 -2.55
C ALA A 48 -14.72 -2.27 -1.96
N GLY A 49 -14.06 -2.08 -0.80
CA GLY A 49 -13.41 -3.16 -0.06
C GLY A 49 -11.88 -3.15 -0.08
N VAL A 50 -11.24 -2.20 -0.76
CA VAL A 50 -9.78 -2.10 -0.76
C VAL A 50 -9.30 -1.55 0.58
N ARG A 51 -8.30 -2.21 1.17
CA ARG A 51 -7.72 -1.78 2.45
C ARG A 51 -6.33 -1.21 2.30
N ARG A 52 -5.53 -1.68 1.34
CA ARG A 52 -4.13 -1.27 1.17
C ARG A 52 -3.92 -0.73 -0.22
N PHE A 53 -3.24 0.42 -0.31
CA PHE A 53 -3.00 1.13 -1.55
C PHE A 53 -1.50 1.29 -1.78
N GLY A 54 -1.07 1.17 -3.04
CA GLY A 54 0.32 1.37 -3.43
C GLY A 54 0.57 2.81 -3.88
N GLU A 55 1.66 3.40 -3.37
CA GLU A 55 2.11 4.74 -3.73
C GLU A 55 3.59 4.73 -4.02
N ASN A 56 4.02 5.46 -5.04
CA ASN A 56 5.44 5.55 -5.37
C ASN A 56 6.18 6.56 -4.50
N ARG A 57 5.57 7.70 -4.22
CA ARG A 57 6.22 8.81 -3.52
C ARG A 57 5.71 8.92 -2.10
N VAL A 58 6.65 8.97 -1.17
CA VAL A 58 6.34 9.06 0.26
C VAL A 58 5.52 10.30 0.57
N GLN A 59 5.84 11.43 -0.04
CA GLN A 59 5.14 12.70 0.25
C GLN A 59 3.71 12.69 -0.21
N GLU A 60 3.45 12.12 -1.38
CA GLU A 60 2.07 11.96 -1.87
C GLU A 60 1.28 11.02 -0.96
N ALA A 61 1.87 9.88 -0.60
CA ALA A 61 1.23 8.92 0.29
C ALA A 61 0.96 9.53 1.67
N MET A 62 1.92 10.24 2.22
CA MET A 62 1.79 10.85 3.54
C MET A 62 0.70 11.93 3.54
N GLY A 63 0.60 12.71 2.47
CA GLY A 63 -0.47 13.70 2.33
C GLY A 63 -1.85 13.07 2.33
N LYS A 64 -2.02 11.98 1.60
CA LYS A 64 -3.28 11.22 1.60
C LYS A 64 -3.57 10.59 2.96
N TRP A 65 -2.54 10.03 3.60
CA TRP A 65 -2.69 9.48 4.95
C TRP A 65 -3.15 10.54 5.95
N GLN A 66 -2.53 11.72 5.93
CA GLN A 66 -2.92 12.81 6.82
C GLN A 66 -4.35 13.28 6.56
N GLU A 67 -4.76 13.34 5.30
CA GLU A 67 -6.10 13.76 4.93
C GLU A 67 -7.17 12.73 5.32
N LEU A 68 -6.85 11.43 5.20
CA LEU A 68 -7.85 10.36 5.31
C LEU A 68 -7.83 9.61 6.63
N SER A 69 -6.77 9.73 7.44
CA SER A 69 -6.59 8.83 8.60
C SER A 69 -7.67 8.99 9.68
N ASP A 70 -8.22 10.19 9.86
CA ASP A 70 -9.24 10.42 10.88
C ASP A 70 -10.57 9.75 10.51
N ASP A 71 -11.01 9.90 9.27
CA ASP A 71 -12.28 9.37 8.80
C ASP A 71 -12.19 7.93 8.29
N HIS A 72 -11.00 7.52 7.86
CA HIS A 72 -10.77 6.20 7.25
C HIS A 72 -9.52 5.54 7.84
N PRO A 73 -9.51 5.24 9.16
CA PRO A 73 -8.33 4.70 9.82
C PRO A 73 -7.94 3.29 9.36
N GLN A 74 -8.84 2.58 8.67
CA GLN A 74 -8.59 1.24 8.17
C GLN A 74 -7.72 1.21 6.91
N ILE A 75 -7.55 2.36 6.22
CA ILE A 75 -6.74 2.41 5.01
C ILE A 75 -5.26 2.25 5.36
N GLU A 76 -4.60 1.35 4.66
CA GLU A 76 -3.17 1.07 4.81
C GLU A 76 -2.41 1.49 3.55
N TRP A 77 -1.13 1.82 3.73
CA TRP A 77 -0.31 2.35 2.65
C TRP A 77 0.92 1.47 2.41
N ALA A 78 1.15 1.11 1.15
CA ALA A 78 2.34 0.40 0.71
C ALA A 78 3.18 1.35 -0.15
N ILE A 79 4.44 1.54 0.20
CA ILE A 79 5.37 2.30 -0.63
C ILE A 79 6.04 1.32 -1.57
N ILE A 80 5.83 1.51 -2.88
CA ILE A 80 6.28 0.55 -3.89
C ILE A 80 7.46 1.05 -4.72
N GLY A 81 7.88 2.29 -4.54
CA GLY A 81 9.00 2.89 -5.26
C GLY A 81 10.25 3.04 -4.40
N HIS A 82 11.32 3.49 -5.04
CA HIS A 82 12.60 3.73 -4.38
C HIS A 82 12.44 4.69 -3.19
N LEU A 83 13.12 4.37 -2.09
CA LEU A 83 13.09 5.18 -0.88
C LEU A 83 14.47 5.71 -0.57
N GLN A 84 14.60 7.04 -0.49
CA GLN A 84 15.80 7.68 0.01
C GLN A 84 15.89 7.49 1.52
N THR A 85 17.10 7.28 2.02
CA THR A 85 17.35 7.03 3.45
C THR A 85 16.78 8.14 4.35
N ASN A 86 16.86 9.40 3.90
CA ASN A 86 16.34 10.54 4.65
C ASN A 86 14.81 10.60 4.71
N LYS A 87 14.11 9.73 3.98
CA LYS A 87 12.63 9.61 4.03
C LYS A 87 12.16 8.43 4.86
N ALA A 88 13.08 7.61 5.38
CA ALA A 88 12.74 6.43 6.18
C ALA A 88 11.90 6.79 7.41
N ARG A 89 12.19 7.95 8.04
CA ARG A 89 11.42 8.43 9.19
C ARG A 89 9.95 8.64 8.85
N ASP A 90 9.67 9.20 7.69
CA ASP A 90 8.29 9.45 7.26
C ASP A 90 7.56 8.15 6.98
N VAL A 91 8.20 7.21 6.28
CA VAL A 91 7.63 5.88 6.01
C VAL A 91 7.30 5.16 7.32
N ALA A 92 8.19 5.22 8.29
CA ALA A 92 8.00 4.57 9.59
C ALA A 92 6.79 5.11 10.36
N ARG A 93 6.33 6.32 10.04
CA ARG A 93 5.19 6.95 10.73
C ARG A 93 3.84 6.36 10.31
N PHE A 94 3.69 5.94 9.05
CA PHE A 94 2.36 5.62 8.53
C PHE A 94 2.27 4.38 7.64
N ALA A 95 3.36 3.97 7.00
CA ALA A 95 3.30 2.88 6.02
C ALA A 95 3.16 1.53 6.70
N SER A 96 2.48 0.61 6.02
CA SER A 96 2.30 -0.78 6.46
C SER A 96 3.18 -1.75 5.67
N GLU A 97 3.63 -1.35 4.48
CA GLU A 97 4.43 -2.18 3.60
C GLU A 97 5.40 -1.33 2.79
N PHE A 98 6.60 -1.88 2.57
CA PHE A 98 7.60 -1.29 1.69
C PHE A 98 8.15 -2.37 0.77
N GLN A 99 8.10 -2.16 -0.55
CA GLN A 99 8.37 -3.19 -1.55
C GLN A 99 9.73 -3.06 -2.24
N ALA A 100 10.56 -2.09 -1.88
CA ALA A 100 11.79 -1.79 -2.61
C ALA A 100 13.00 -1.69 -1.68
N LEU A 101 13.09 -2.58 -0.69
CA LEU A 101 14.23 -2.60 0.22
C LEU A 101 15.46 -3.15 -0.53
N ASP A 102 16.44 -2.29 -0.75
CA ASP A 102 17.57 -2.59 -1.63
C ASP A 102 18.94 -2.40 -0.99
N SER A 103 19.02 -2.05 0.29
CA SER A 103 20.30 -1.87 0.97
C SER A 103 20.21 -2.12 2.47
N LEU A 104 21.31 -2.56 3.07
CA LEU A 104 21.41 -2.70 4.52
C LEU A 104 21.33 -1.35 5.22
N ARG A 105 21.88 -0.30 4.63
CA ARG A 105 21.81 1.04 5.20
C ARG A 105 20.35 1.48 5.37
N LEU A 106 19.53 1.28 4.33
CA LEU A 106 18.12 1.62 4.39
C LEU A 106 17.37 0.73 5.39
N ALA A 107 17.68 -0.55 5.42
CA ALA A 107 17.07 -1.48 6.37
C ALA A 107 17.34 -1.06 7.82
N ARG A 108 18.57 -0.67 8.13
CA ARG A 108 18.93 -0.23 9.47
C ARG A 108 18.24 1.07 9.87
N GLU A 109 18.14 2.01 8.93
CA GLU A 109 17.48 3.29 9.18
C GLU A 109 15.96 3.08 9.40
N LEU A 110 15.32 2.24 8.59
CA LEU A 110 13.92 1.89 8.77
C LEU A 110 13.69 1.20 10.13
N ASP A 111 14.52 0.24 10.47
CA ASP A 111 14.42 -0.47 11.75
C ASP A 111 14.50 0.49 12.94
N LYS A 112 15.46 1.39 12.89
CA LYS A 112 15.64 2.42 13.93
C LYS A 112 14.41 3.29 14.07
N ARG A 113 13.86 3.77 12.95
CA ARG A 113 12.69 4.66 12.97
C ARG A 113 11.42 3.95 13.39
N LEU A 114 11.23 2.72 12.95
CA LEU A 114 10.09 1.89 13.35
C LEU A 114 10.13 1.59 14.84
N HIS A 115 11.30 1.26 15.37
CA HIS A 115 11.47 1.01 16.79
C HIS A 115 11.11 2.26 17.61
N ALA A 116 11.53 3.43 17.18
CA ALA A 116 11.20 4.69 17.84
C ALA A 116 9.70 5.01 17.80
N GLN A 117 8.98 4.56 16.76
CA GLN A 117 7.54 4.77 16.61
C GLN A 117 6.70 3.63 17.22
N GLY A 118 7.32 2.56 17.69
CA GLY A 118 6.60 1.39 18.17
C GLY A 118 5.79 0.71 17.08
N ARG A 119 6.24 0.75 15.82
CA ARG A 119 5.52 0.23 14.67
C ARG A 119 6.29 -0.88 13.96
N GLN A 120 5.55 -1.65 13.17
CA GLN A 120 6.10 -2.70 12.31
C GLN A 120 5.80 -2.36 10.85
N LEU A 121 6.63 -2.90 9.96
CA LEU A 121 6.53 -2.68 8.52
C LEU A 121 6.82 -4.00 7.81
N ASP A 122 5.90 -4.43 6.95
CA ASP A 122 6.16 -5.55 6.05
C ASP A 122 7.10 -5.08 4.95
N VAL A 123 8.16 -5.83 4.67
CA VAL A 123 9.11 -5.44 3.63
C VAL A 123 9.30 -6.56 2.62
N LEU A 124 9.48 -6.15 1.35
CA LEU A 124 9.89 -7.03 0.26
C LEU A 124 11.27 -6.57 -0.21
N VAL A 125 12.12 -7.53 -0.44
CA VAL A 125 13.51 -7.30 -0.82
C VAL A 125 13.70 -7.47 -2.32
#